data_96bd6517b44d864a14e80bedfbb04054
#
_entry.id   96bd6517b44d864a14e80bedfbb04054
#
_cell.length_a   1.000
_cell.length_b   1.000
_cell.length_c   1.000
_cell.angle_alpha   90.00
_cell.angle_beta   90.00
_cell.angle_gamma   90.00
#
_symmetry.space_group_name_H-M   'P 1'
#
loop_
_entity.id
_entity.type
_entity.pdbx_description
1 polymer ?
#
loop_
_entity_poly.entity_id
_entity_poly.type
_entity_poly.pdbx_seq_one_letter_code
_entity_poly.pdbx_strand_id
1 'polypeptide(L)'
;MVYYFLEGGAFMWPILLTLVFGLGFVLERAYSLMMSGVNSDTFFEAVTTSINENGTEAAKEICSKTDGPVAAIFHAGLSKLERGQEETEKAIQNAGGIEMAFLEKNMIWLNAVITISPMLGFTGTVVGMIAAFDAIKAANDISPAVVAGGISQALL
;
A
#
# COMPACT_ATOMS: atom_id res chain seq x y z
N MET A 1 21.56 -8.34 -15.85
CA MET A 1 20.65 -7.30 -15.36
C MET A 1 20.96 -5.94 -16.01
N VAL A 2 22.10 -5.33 -15.78
CA VAL A 2 22.47 -4.00 -16.37
C VAL A 2 22.38 -3.97 -17.90
N TYR A 3 22.81 -5.03 -18.56
CA TYR A 3 22.74 -5.17 -20.03
C TYR A 3 21.28 -5.05 -20.55
N TYR A 4 20.36 -5.81 -19.97
CA TYR A 4 18.95 -5.76 -20.37
C TYR A 4 18.28 -4.41 -20.05
N PHE A 5 18.72 -3.75 -18.95
CA PHE A 5 18.25 -2.42 -18.61
C PHE A 5 18.63 -1.37 -19.67
N LEU A 6 19.86 -1.46 -20.18
CA LEU A 6 20.33 -0.55 -21.23
C LEU A 6 19.67 -0.82 -22.60
N GLU A 7 19.42 -2.09 -22.92
CA GLU A 7 18.73 -2.48 -24.16
C GLU A 7 17.23 -2.14 -24.15
N GLY A 8 16.57 -2.13 -23.01
CA GLY A 8 15.17 -1.76 -22.87
C GLY A 8 14.86 -0.27 -23.15
N GLY A 9 15.90 0.56 -23.38
CA GLY A 9 15.76 1.94 -23.85
C GLY A 9 15.28 2.93 -22.80
N ALA A 10 14.76 4.08 -23.27
CA ALA A 10 14.41 5.21 -22.42
C ALA A 10 13.24 4.92 -21.45
N PHE A 11 12.35 4.00 -21.77
CA PHE A 11 11.22 3.61 -20.93
C PHE A 11 11.61 2.88 -19.65
N MET A 12 12.80 2.29 -19.59
CA MET A 12 13.31 1.64 -18.38
C MET A 12 13.50 2.62 -17.22
N TRP A 13 13.79 3.88 -17.49
CA TRP A 13 13.96 4.91 -16.46
C TRP A 13 12.66 5.26 -15.71
N PRO A 14 11.53 5.55 -16.39
CA PRO A 14 10.24 5.72 -15.72
C PRO A 14 9.81 4.48 -14.91
N ILE A 15 10.05 3.29 -15.44
CA ILE A 15 9.72 2.03 -14.74
C ILE A 15 10.58 1.88 -13.48
N LEU A 16 11.88 2.16 -13.57
CA LEU A 16 12.77 2.13 -12.41
C LEU A 16 12.36 3.15 -11.34
N LEU A 17 11.99 4.36 -11.74
CA LEU A 17 11.48 5.37 -10.81
C LEU A 17 10.21 4.88 -10.10
N THR A 18 9.27 4.32 -10.85
CA THR A 18 8.04 3.76 -10.26
C THR A 18 8.33 2.62 -9.29
N LEU A 19 9.31 1.77 -9.60
CA LEU A 19 9.77 0.70 -8.69
C LEU A 19 10.35 1.28 -7.39
N VAL A 20 11.24 2.28 -7.48
CA VAL A 20 11.86 2.91 -6.30
C VAL A 20 10.81 3.58 -5.41
N PHE A 21 9.89 4.34 -6.02
CA PHE A 21 8.77 4.95 -5.31
C PHE A 21 7.86 3.89 -4.65
N GLY A 22 7.50 2.85 -5.40
CA GLY A 22 6.68 1.75 -4.89
C GLY A 22 7.32 1.06 -3.69
N LEU A 23 8.61 0.72 -3.78
CA LEU A 23 9.36 0.13 -2.67
C LEU A 23 9.41 1.05 -1.45
N GLY A 24 9.59 2.36 -1.65
CA GLY A 24 9.57 3.34 -0.56
C GLY A 24 8.24 3.33 0.19
N PHE A 25 7.12 3.35 -0.51
CA PHE A 25 5.79 3.28 0.10
C PHE A 25 5.49 1.92 0.75
N VAL A 26 5.93 0.81 0.14
CA VAL A 26 5.78 -0.53 0.74
C VAL A 26 6.54 -0.61 2.07
N LEU A 27 7.78 -0.15 2.12
CA LEU A 27 8.59 -0.17 3.34
C LEU A 27 8.00 0.74 4.42
N GLU A 28 7.55 1.94 4.05
CA GLU A 28 6.88 2.88 4.97
C GLU A 28 5.60 2.27 5.54
N ARG A 29 4.77 1.65 4.70
CA ARG A 29 3.54 0.99 5.13
C ARG A 29 3.80 -0.24 5.99
N ALA A 30 4.73 -1.07 5.59
CA ALA A 30 5.12 -2.24 6.39
C ALA A 30 5.59 -1.81 7.79
N TYR A 31 6.45 -0.80 7.87
CA TYR A 31 6.92 -0.27 9.15
C TYR A 31 5.76 0.32 9.99
N SER A 32 4.91 1.15 9.38
CA SER A 32 3.77 1.78 10.06
C SER A 32 2.78 0.74 10.60
N LEU A 33 2.44 -0.29 9.80
CA LEU A 33 1.52 -1.35 10.21
C LEU A 33 2.13 -2.25 11.31
N MET A 34 3.41 -2.56 11.23
CA MET A 34 4.10 -3.33 12.27
C MET A 34 4.15 -2.58 13.61
N MET A 35 4.34 -1.27 13.58
CA MET A 35 4.34 -0.43 14.78
C MET A 35 2.94 -0.22 15.37
N SER A 36 1.89 -0.30 14.56
CA SER A 36 0.48 -0.18 15.01
C SER A 36 -0.08 -1.49 15.57
N GLY A 37 0.65 -2.60 15.43
CA GLY A 37 0.26 -3.92 15.91
C GLY A 37 0.40 -4.02 17.43
N VAL A 38 -0.73 -4.05 18.14
CA VAL A 38 -0.78 -4.45 19.56
C VAL A 38 -1.02 -5.97 19.61
N ASN A 39 -0.44 -6.63 20.60
CA ASN A 39 -0.77 -8.03 20.87
C ASN A 39 -2.24 -8.09 21.35
N SER A 40 -3.15 -8.33 20.40
CA SER A 40 -4.60 -8.24 20.62
C SER A 40 -5.06 -9.17 21.75
N ASP A 41 -4.51 -10.37 21.84
CA ASP A 41 -4.95 -11.36 22.83
C ASP A 41 -4.66 -10.90 24.27
N THR A 42 -3.43 -10.43 24.52
CA THR A 42 -3.05 -9.90 25.85
C THR A 42 -3.79 -8.62 26.19
N PHE A 43 -4.08 -7.78 25.21
CA PHE A 43 -4.88 -6.57 25.42
C PHE A 43 -6.33 -6.91 25.77
N PHE A 44 -6.96 -7.84 25.06
CA PHE A 44 -8.32 -8.31 25.34
C PHE A 44 -8.44 -8.90 26.75
N GLU A 45 -7.49 -9.76 27.14
CA GLU A 45 -7.47 -10.34 28.47
C GLU A 45 -7.34 -9.25 29.55
N ALA A 46 -6.44 -8.29 29.37
CA ALA A 46 -6.23 -7.19 30.31
C ALA A 46 -7.48 -6.33 30.48
N VAL A 47 -8.14 -5.95 29.37
CA VAL A 47 -9.36 -5.15 29.39
C VAL A 47 -10.51 -5.92 30.04
N THR A 48 -10.70 -7.21 29.66
CA THR A 48 -11.79 -8.04 30.20
C THR A 48 -11.62 -8.29 31.70
N THR A 49 -10.41 -8.59 32.14
CA THR A 49 -10.09 -8.78 33.57
C THR A 49 -10.33 -7.47 34.34
N SER A 50 -9.87 -6.34 33.79
CA SER A 50 -10.07 -5.03 34.42
C SER A 50 -11.55 -4.65 34.56
N ILE A 51 -12.37 -4.95 33.54
CA ILE A 51 -13.83 -4.70 33.62
C ILE A 51 -14.44 -5.50 34.75
N ASN A 52 -14.06 -6.78 34.89
CA ASN A 52 -14.65 -7.69 35.88
C ASN A 52 -14.21 -7.37 37.33
N GLU A 53 -12.96 -6.94 37.51
CA GLU A 53 -12.39 -6.72 38.86
C GLU A 53 -12.51 -5.26 39.33
N ASN A 54 -12.28 -4.31 38.45
CA ASN A 54 -12.11 -2.89 38.79
C ASN A 54 -13.14 -1.96 38.13
N GLY A 55 -14.00 -2.53 37.28
CA GLY A 55 -15.05 -1.79 36.59
C GLY A 55 -14.60 -1.08 35.31
N THR A 56 -15.53 -0.37 34.68
CA THR A 56 -15.37 0.24 33.36
C THR A 56 -14.34 1.38 33.32
N GLU A 57 -14.17 2.13 34.40
CA GLU A 57 -13.21 3.26 34.47
C GLU A 57 -11.76 2.78 34.42
N ALA A 58 -11.42 1.69 35.13
CA ALA A 58 -10.10 1.09 35.08
C ALA A 58 -9.77 0.55 33.67
N ALA A 59 -10.75 -0.04 33.01
CA ALA A 59 -10.60 -0.50 31.63
C ALA A 59 -10.39 0.66 30.62
N LYS A 60 -11.07 1.79 30.81
CA LYS A 60 -10.82 3.01 30.02
C LYS A 60 -9.38 3.52 30.19
N GLU A 61 -8.86 3.48 31.42
CA GLU A 61 -7.49 3.89 31.70
C GLU A 61 -6.47 2.98 31.01
N ILE A 62 -6.68 1.66 30.97
CA ILE A 62 -5.84 0.73 30.22
C ILE A 62 -5.87 1.07 28.72
N CYS A 63 -7.06 1.28 28.16
CA CYS A 63 -7.23 1.64 26.76
C CYS A 63 -6.54 2.99 26.43
N SER A 64 -6.58 3.96 27.34
CA SER A 64 -5.94 5.27 27.11
C SER A 64 -4.41 5.24 27.16
N LYS A 65 -3.84 4.24 27.86
CA LYS A 65 -2.38 4.05 27.99
C LYS A 65 -1.80 3.12 26.93
N THR A 66 -2.65 2.43 26.17
CA THR A 66 -2.24 1.50 25.15
C THR A 66 -2.36 2.19 23.78
N ASP A 67 -1.26 2.31 23.07
CA ASP A 67 -1.25 2.84 21.71
C ASP A 67 -1.76 1.78 20.73
N GLY A 68 -2.59 2.21 19.78
CA GLY A 68 -3.03 1.36 18.67
C GLY A 68 -4.52 1.49 18.38
N PRO A 69 -4.93 1.11 17.16
CA PRO A 69 -6.31 1.28 16.67
C PRO A 69 -7.33 0.50 17.52
N VAL A 70 -6.95 -0.69 17.97
CA VAL A 70 -7.84 -1.52 18.80
C VAL A 70 -8.13 -0.83 20.13
N ALA A 71 -7.12 -0.30 20.80
CA ALA A 71 -7.29 0.41 22.08
C ALA A 71 -8.14 1.67 21.94
N ALA A 72 -7.94 2.45 20.86
CA ALA A 72 -8.74 3.64 20.57
C ALA A 72 -10.23 3.31 20.37
N ILE A 73 -10.54 2.25 19.63
CA ILE A 73 -11.92 1.79 19.40
C ILE A 73 -12.57 1.34 20.71
N PHE A 74 -11.86 0.57 21.54
CA PHE A 74 -12.34 0.13 22.84
C PHE A 74 -12.58 1.30 23.79
N HIS A 75 -11.65 2.24 23.83
CA HIS A 75 -11.78 3.46 24.63
C HIS A 75 -13.02 4.27 24.23
N ALA A 76 -13.28 4.43 22.93
CA ALA A 76 -14.45 5.13 22.43
C ALA A 76 -15.76 4.44 22.85
N GLY A 77 -15.82 3.10 22.73
CA GLY A 77 -16.97 2.30 23.14
C GLY A 77 -17.23 2.38 24.65
N LEU A 78 -16.22 2.13 25.47
CA LEU A 78 -16.32 2.19 26.93
C LEU A 78 -16.73 3.59 27.43
N SER A 79 -16.29 4.65 26.76
CA SER A 79 -16.64 6.02 27.12
C SER A 79 -18.13 6.36 26.90
N LYS A 80 -18.84 5.59 26.10
CA LYS A 80 -20.26 5.79 25.79
C LYS A 80 -21.18 4.73 26.39
N LEU A 81 -20.62 3.76 27.11
CA LEU A 81 -21.36 2.61 27.63
C LEU A 81 -22.58 3.02 28.48
N GLU A 82 -22.42 4.09 29.29
CA GLU A 82 -23.49 4.61 30.16
C GLU A 82 -24.66 5.25 29.40
N ARG A 83 -24.44 5.63 28.11
CA ARG A 83 -25.46 6.27 27.26
C ARG A 83 -26.36 5.28 26.54
N GLY A 84 -26.10 3.98 26.71
CA GLY A 84 -26.88 2.92 26.10
C GLY A 84 -26.19 2.31 24.87
N GLN A 85 -26.73 1.18 24.44
CA GLN A 85 -26.14 0.33 23.42
C GLN A 85 -25.99 1.05 22.07
N GLU A 86 -27.01 1.81 21.64
CA GLU A 86 -27.01 2.51 20.33
C GLU A 86 -25.89 3.57 20.24
N GLU A 87 -25.70 4.34 21.32
CA GLU A 87 -24.63 5.36 21.36
C GLU A 87 -23.24 4.73 21.44
N THR A 88 -23.12 3.60 22.15
CA THR A 88 -21.87 2.85 22.22
C THR A 88 -21.49 2.27 20.85
N GLU A 89 -22.43 1.68 20.15
CA GLU A 89 -22.22 1.12 18.82
C GLU A 89 -21.81 2.20 17.80
N LYS A 90 -22.49 3.34 17.81
CA LYS A 90 -22.11 4.50 16.97
C LYS A 90 -20.71 5.01 17.30
N ALA A 91 -20.33 5.05 18.57
CA ALA A 91 -19.00 5.48 18.98
C ALA A 91 -17.91 4.53 18.48
N ILE A 92 -18.14 3.21 18.57
CA ILE A 92 -17.25 2.17 18.06
C ILE A 92 -17.10 2.28 16.54
N GLN A 93 -18.21 2.41 15.81
CA GLN A 93 -18.20 2.55 14.34
C GLN A 93 -17.45 3.81 13.90
N ASN A 94 -17.71 4.95 14.56
CA ASN A 94 -17.03 6.20 14.24
C ASN A 94 -15.53 6.13 14.53
N ALA A 95 -15.14 5.60 15.69
CA ALA A 95 -13.73 5.41 16.04
C ALA A 95 -13.05 4.45 15.06
N GLY A 96 -13.71 3.33 14.71
CA GLY A 96 -13.22 2.37 13.72
C GLY A 96 -13.01 3.01 12.34
N GLY A 97 -13.93 3.87 11.92
CA GLY A 97 -13.78 4.63 10.66
C GLY A 97 -12.59 5.57 10.66
N ILE A 98 -12.32 6.26 11.78
CA ILE A 98 -11.16 7.15 11.92
C ILE A 98 -9.85 6.35 11.90
N GLU A 99 -9.79 5.25 12.65
CA GLU A 99 -8.61 4.40 12.70
C GLU A 99 -8.34 3.70 11.35
N MET A 100 -9.39 3.27 10.64
CA MET A 100 -9.26 2.73 9.29
C MET A 100 -8.71 3.78 8.33
N ALA A 101 -9.22 5.01 8.35
CA ALA A 101 -8.70 6.09 7.52
C ALA A 101 -7.23 6.40 7.83
N PHE A 102 -6.81 6.27 9.08
CA PHE A 102 -5.41 6.40 9.47
C PHE A 102 -4.54 5.25 8.95
N LEU A 103 -5.02 4.02 9.05
CA LEU A 103 -4.34 2.83 8.53
C LEU A 103 -4.24 2.84 7.00
N GLU A 104 -5.25 3.38 6.30
CA GLU A 104 -5.27 3.53 4.84
C GLU A 104 -4.48 4.76 4.34
N LYS A 105 -3.99 5.58 5.23
CA LYS A 105 -3.19 6.75 4.87
C LYS A 105 -2.02 6.33 3.97
N ASN A 106 -1.81 7.05 2.87
CA ASN A 106 -0.79 6.78 1.85
C ASN A 106 -1.02 5.52 0.98
N MET A 107 -2.04 4.68 1.23
CA MET A 107 -2.39 3.55 0.34
C MET A 107 -2.77 4.01 -1.07
N ILE A 108 -3.27 5.25 -1.21
CA ILE A 108 -3.60 5.83 -2.51
C ILE A 108 -2.37 5.90 -3.44
N TRP A 109 -1.18 6.19 -2.91
CA TRP A 109 0.06 6.23 -3.67
C TRP A 109 0.50 4.84 -4.12
N LEU A 110 0.30 3.84 -3.26
CA LEU A 110 0.57 2.45 -3.60
C LEU A 110 -0.36 1.97 -4.72
N ASN A 111 -1.65 2.29 -4.62
CA ASN A 111 -2.63 2.00 -5.67
C ASN A 111 -2.29 2.70 -7.00
N ALA A 112 -1.80 3.93 -6.94
CA ALA A 112 -1.32 4.64 -8.13
C ALA A 112 -0.14 3.92 -8.78
N VAL A 113 0.85 3.47 -8.01
CA VAL A 113 1.99 2.69 -8.51
C VAL A 113 1.52 1.38 -9.15
N ILE A 114 0.62 0.63 -8.50
CA ILE A 114 0.05 -0.62 -9.02
C ILE A 114 -0.66 -0.41 -10.36
N THR A 115 -1.34 0.72 -10.53
CA THR A 115 -2.07 1.03 -11.77
C THR A 115 -1.14 1.53 -12.88
N ILE A 116 -0.18 2.41 -12.54
CA ILE A 116 0.70 3.05 -13.52
C ILE A 116 1.76 2.09 -14.05
N SER A 117 2.29 1.17 -13.22
CA SER A 117 3.38 0.28 -13.61
C SER A 117 3.05 -0.60 -14.82
N PRO A 118 1.91 -1.31 -14.88
CA PRO A 118 1.53 -2.08 -16.06
C PRO A 118 1.29 -1.21 -17.30
N MET A 119 0.75 0.00 -17.11
CA MET A 119 0.52 0.94 -18.22
C MET A 119 1.83 1.42 -18.83
N LEU A 120 2.85 1.70 -18.00
CA LEU A 120 4.19 2.04 -18.47
C LEU A 120 4.82 0.87 -19.23
N GLY A 121 4.69 -0.36 -18.73
CA GLY A 121 5.18 -1.55 -19.41
C GLY A 121 4.53 -1.72 -20.78
N PHE A 122 3.20 -1.64 -20.86
CA PHE A 122 2.47 -1.69 -22.12
C PHE A 122 2.88 -0.58 -23.09
N THR A 123 3.01 0.65 -22.61
CA THR A 123 3.46 1.78 -23.44
C THR A 123 4.88 1.54 -23.96
N GLY A 124 5.76 0.96 -23.14
CA GLY A 124 7.12 0.58 -23.53
C GLY A 124 7.13 -0.39 -24.71
N THR A 125 6.27 -1.41 -24.70
CA THR A 125 6.14 -2.37 -25.83
C THR A 125 5.68 -1.67 -27.10
N VAL A 126 4.70 -0.77 -27.03
CA VAL A 126 4.20 -0.03 -28.18
C VAL A 126 5.28 0.86 -28.77
N VAL A 127 6.00 1.61 -27.94
CA VAL A 127 7.10 2.49 -28.38
C VAL A 127 8.25 1.68 -28.97
N GLY A 128 8.61 0.53 -28.36
CA GLY A 128 9.63 -0.37 -28.89
C GLY A 128 9.26 -0.90 -30.29
N MET A 129 8.00 -1.27 -30.51
CA MET A 129 7.51 -1.70 -31.82
C MET A 129 7.53 -0.56 -32.85
N ILE A 130 7.14 0.66 -32.48
CA ILE A 130 7.21 1.82 -33.37
C ILE A 130 8.67 2.06 -33.77
N ALA A 131 9.60 2.04 -32.83
CA ALA A 131 11.02 2.20 -33.11
C ALA A 131 11.57 1.11 -34.06
N ALA A 132 11.09 -0.15 -33.93
CA ALA A 132 11.42 -1.23 -34.84
C ALA A 132 10.97 -0.94 -36.28
N PHE A 133 9.72 -0.51 -36.46
CA PHE A 133 9.20 -0.15 -37.78
C PHE A 133 9.89 1.06 -38.40
N ASP A 134 10.23 2.07 -37.59
CA ASP A 134 10.98 3.24 -38.05
C ASP A 134 12.40 2.84 -38.51
N ALA A 135 13.06 1.93 -37.81
CA ALA A 135 14.36 1.40 -38.22
C ALA A 135 14.29 0.63 -39.56
N ILE A 136 13.25 -0.21 -39.77
CA ILE A 136 13.01 -0.89 -41.01
C ILE A 136 12.80 0.10 -42.18
N LYS A 137 11.98 1.12 -41.94
CA LYS A 137 11.72 2.19 -42.92
C LYS A 137 12.99 2.96 -43.29
N ALA A 138 13.82 3.28 -42.32
CA ALA A 138 15.09 4.02 -42.53
C ALA A 138 16.12 3.17 -43.32
N ALA A 139 16.20 1.87 -42.98
CA ALA A 139 17.10 0.94 -43.70
C ALA A 139 16.68 0.63 -45.13
N ASN A 140 15.42 0.90 -45.49
CA ASN A 140 14.80 0.51 -46.79
C ASN A 140 15.03 -0.96 -47.14
N ASP A 141 15.24 -1.81 -46.15
CA ASP A 141 15.49 -3.25 -46.25
C ASP A 141 14.90 -3.98 -45.05
N ILE A 142 14.28 -5.13 -45.28
CA ILE A 142 13.71 -5.97 -44.24
C ILE A 142 14.77 -7.00 -43.84
N SER A 143 15.79 -6.58 -43.08
CA SER A 143 16.74 -7.56 -42.58
C SER A 143 16.20 -8.19 -41.26
N PRO A 144 16.34 -9.53 -41.11
CA PRO A 144 15.91 -10.22 -39.88
C PRO A 144 16.58 -9.63 -38.58
N ALA A 145 17.76 -9.11 -38.71
CA ALA A 145 18.51 -8.53 -37.57
C ALA A 145 17.88 -7.22 -37.06
N VAL A 146 17.43 -6.33 -37.95
CA VAL A 146 16.77 -5.07 -37.59
C VAL A 146 15.43 -5.35 -36.94
N VAL A 147 14.65 -6.29 -37.50
CA VAL A 147 13.36 -6.70 -36.93
C VAL A 147 13.53 -7.33 -35.53
N ALA A 148 14.50 -8.24 -35.39
CA ALA A 148 14.78 -8.91 -34.13
C ALA A 148 15.23 -7.95 -33.04
N GLY A 149 16.04 -6.93 -33.37
CA GLY A 149 16.48 -5.93 -32.43
C GLY A 149 15.32 -5.11 -31.83
N GLY A 150 14.40 -4.61 -32.68
CA GLY A 150 13.25 -3.84 -32.20
C GLY A 150 12.24 -4.68 -31.41
N ILE A 151 12.00 -5.94 -31.80
CA ILE A 151 11.16 -6.84 -31.03
C ILE A 151 11.81 -7.17 -29.68
N SER A 152 13.11 -7.42 -29.65
CA SER A 152 13.85 -7.67 -28.42
C SER A 152 13.72 -6.49 -27.44
N GLN A 153 13.84 -5.25 -27.92
CA GLN A 153 13.65 -4.05 -27.11
C GLN A 153 12.21 -3.93 -26.54
N ALA A 154 11.21 -4.31 -27.34
CA ALA A 154 9.81 -4.27 -26.91
C ALA A 154 9.44 -5.34 -25.89
N LEU A 155 10.19 -6.46 -25.84
CA LEU A 155 9.94 -7.59 -24.94
C LEU A 155 10.71 -7.47 -23.61
N LEU A 156 11.66 -6.58 -23.51
CA LEU A 156 12.45 -6.32 -22.30
C LEU A 156 11.77 -5.26 -21.41
#